data_ea4f365fbb3401c25f6ca5a43679316e
#
_entry.id   ea4f365fbb3401c25f6ca5a43679316e
#
_cell.length_a   1.000
_cell.length_b   1.000
_cell.length_c   1.000
_cell.angle_alpha   90.00
_cell.angle_beta   90.00
_cell.angle_gamma   90.00
#
_symmetry.space_group_name_H-M   'P 1'
#
loop_
_entity.id
_entity.type
_entity.pdbx_description
1 polymer ?
#
loop_
_entity_poly.entity_id
_entity_poly.type
_entity_poly.pdbx_seq_one_letter_code
_entity_poly.pdbx_strand_id
1 'polypeptide(L)'
;MQLGMIGLGRMGGNMVRRLMRAGHEVIVYSATAKTREAFAKETGAVAASSITELAANLKPPRVVWLMVPAAAVDKTLNEVASRVQKGDIVIDGGNSYYIDDIRYAKQLSLKGIHYVDCGTSGGVWGLERGYCLMIGGPKEAVQYLDPIFKALAPGRGSIPRTPGREKVGGTAEEGYLHCGPAGGGHFVKMIHNGIEYGLMAAYAEGLNILRHANVGKREHAIDAETTPLREPEHYQYDFNLGDITELWRRGSVIASWLLDLCAMEFMENPDLSSFAGRVADSGEGRWTLVAAIEEGAPAPVLSTALYQRFSSRGEDDFARKVLAAMRFGFGGHVERPAK
;
A
#
# COMPACT_ATOMS: atom_id res chain seq x y z
N MET A 1 -26.15 0.62 -7.99
CA MET A 1 -26.00 -0.86 -7.89
C MET A 1 -26.05 -1.27 -6.43
N GLN A 2 -26.33 -2.55 -6.15
CA GLN A 2 -26.26 -3.11 -4.80
C GLN A 2 -25.03 -4.02 -4.66
N LEU A 3 -24.35 -3.97 -3.51
CA LEU A 3 -23.21 -4.85 -3.21
C LEU A 3 -23.08 -5.12 -1.70
N GLY A 4 -22.44 -6.25 -1.38
CA GLY A 4 -22.06 -6.60 -0.02
C GLY A 4 -20.60 -6.25 0.24
N MET A 5 -20.29 -5.57 1.35
CA MET A 5 -18.93 -5.28 1.77
C MET A 5 -18.60 -6.09 3.02
N ILE A 6 -17.58 -6.91 2.94
CA ILE A 6 -17.05 -7.72 4.07
C ILE A 6 -15.74 -7.10 4.54
N GLY A 7 -15.73 -6.57 5.75
CA GLY A 7 -14.59 -5.88 6.35
C GLY A 7 -14.77 -4.37 6.37
N LEU A 8 -14.95 -3.83 7.58
CA LEU A 8 -15.20 -2.41 7.86
C LEU A 8 -14.00 -1.75 8.54
N GLY A 9 -12.79 -2.15 8.15
CA GLY A 9 -11.56 -1.47 8.54
C GLY A 9 -11.48 -0.06 7.93
N ARG A 10 -10.36 0.63 8.17
CA ARG A 10 -10.14 2.02 7.68
C ARG A 10 -10.45 2.20 6.20
N MET A 11 -10.02 1.28 5.35
CA MET A 11 -10.28 1.38 3.91
C MET A 11 -11.69 0.92 3.56
N GLY A 12 -12.11 -0.29 3.96
CA GLY A 12 -13.43 -0.82 3.63
C GLY A 12 -14.57 0.08 4.06
N GLY A 13 -14.51 0.64 5.28
CA GLY A 13 -15.49 1.62 5.76
C GLY A 13 -15.52 2.89 4.90
N ASN A 14 -14.37 3.42 4.50
CA ASN A 14 -14.31 4.60 3.63
C ASN A 14 -14.82 4.32 2.22
N MET A 15 -14.55 3.13 1.67
CA MET A 15 -15.11 2.70 0.39
C MET A 15 -16.64 2.63 0.44
N VAL A 16 -17.22 2.07 1.52
CA VAL A 16 -18.68 2.05 1.72
C VAL A 16 -19.25 3.46 1.74
N ARG A 17 -18.67 4.37 2.54
CA ARG A 17 -19.13 5.77 2.59
C ARG A 17 -19.11 6.43 1.21
N ARG A 18 -18.02 6.22 0.43
CA ARG A 18 -17.89 6.78 -0.91
C ARG A 18 -18.90 6.20 -1.89
N LEU A 19 -19.13 4.88 -1.84
CA LEU A 19 -20.14 4.21 -2.66
C LEU A 19 -21.56 4.70 -2.35
N MET A 20 -21.89 4.83 -1.07
CA MET A 20 -23.21 5.35 -0.66
C MET A 20 -23.40 6.81 -1.07
N ARG A 21 -22.38 7.67 -0.97
CA ARG A 21 -22.41 9.05 -1.49
C ARG A 21 -22.69 9.09 -3.02
N ALA A 22 -22.25 8.07 -3.75
CA ALA A 22 -22.51 7.91 -5.18
C ALA A 22 -23.84 7.22 -5.51
N GLY A 23 -24.69 6.95 -4.51
CA GLY A 23 -26.03 6.38 -4.70
C GLY A 23 -26.06 4.86 -4.84
N HIS A 24 -24.99 4.15 -4.44
CA HIS A 24 -24.99 2.69 -4.39
C HIS A 24 -25.58 2.19 -3.07
N GLU A 25 -26.28 1.06 -3.11
CA GLU A 25 -26.78 0.37 -1.91
C GLU A 25 -25.73 -0.61 -1.41
N VAL A 26 -25.32 -0.48 -0.15
CA VAL A 26 -24.28 -1.34 0.42
C VAL A 26 -24.80 -2.07 1.66
N ILE A 27 -24.69 -3.42 1.63
CA ILE A 27 -24.92 -4.29 2.78
C ILE A 27 -23.56 -4.58 3.39
N VAL A 28 -23.41 -4.34 4.68
CA VAL A 28 -22.10 -4.42 5.33
C VAL A 28 -22.04 -5.58 6.32
N TYR A 29 -20.88 -6.23 6.39
CA TYR A 29 -20.57 -7.23 7.40
C TYR A 29 -19.17 -6.98 7.99
N SER A 30 -19.08 -7.16 9.30
CA SER A 30 -17.83 -7.23 10.06
C SER A 30 -17.99 -8.30 11.13
N ALA A 31 -16.93 -9.05 11.42
CA ALA A 31 -16.94 -10.07 12.46
C ALA A 31 -17.31 -9.50 13.85
N THR A 32 -16.96 -8.24 14.12
CA THR A 32 -17.28 -7.56 15.37
C THR A 32 -18.66 -6.88 15.28
N ALA A 33 -19.62 -7.35 16.05
CA ALA A 33 -20.99 -6.79 16.09
C ALA A 33 -20.99 -5.28 16.38
N LYS A 34 -20.26 -4.85 17.40
CA LYS A 34 -20.13 -3.44 17.77
C LYS A 34 -19.68 -2.57 16.59
N THR A 35 -18.73 -3.03 15.77
CA THR A 35 -18.25 -2.28 14.62
C THR A 35 -19.31 -2.12 13.55
N ARG A 36 -20.03 -3.20 13.18
CA ARG A 36 -21.04 -3.14 12.12
C ARG A 36 -22.29 -2.35 12.54
N GLU A 37 -22.71 -2.47 13.80
CA GLU A 37 -23.85 -1.70 14.35
C GLU A 37 -23.56 -0.19 14.43
N ALA A 38 -22.37 0.17 14.95
CA ALA A 38 -21.93 1.55 14.97
C ALA A 38 -21.82 2.13 13.56
N PHE A 39 -21.27 1.37 12.63
CA PHE A 39 -21.13 1.79 11.24
C PHE A 39 -22.47 1.96 10.53
N ALA A 40 -23.40 1.03 10.73
CA ALA A 40 -24.76 1.13 10.19
C ALA A 40 -25.52 2.35 10.75
N LYS A 41 -25.40 2.61 12.06
CA LYS A 41 -25.98 3.80 12.69
C LYS A 41 -25.42 5.10 12.13
N GLU A 42 -24.11 5.14 11.87
CA GLU A 42 -23.43 6.32 11.31
C GLU A 42 -23.83 6.60 9.86
N THR A 43 -23.85 5.54 9.03
CA THR A 43 -23.95 5.68 7.57
C THR A 43 -25.34 5.41 7.00
N GLY A 44 -26.20 4.74 7.73
CA GLY A 44 -27.48 4.22 7.20
C GLY A 44 -27.33 2.94 6.37
N ALA A 45 -26.13 2.33 6.30
CA ALA A 45 -25.92 1.06 5.61
C ALA A 45 -26.66 -0.08 6.29
N VAL A 46 -27.14 -1.05 5.52
CA VAL A 46 -27.79 -2.26 6.07
C VAL A 46 -26.72 -3.18 6.64
N ALA A 47 -26.77 -3.45 7.94
CA ALA A 47 -25.83 -4.34 8.61
C ALA A 47 -26.37 -5.78 8.62
N ALA A 48 -25.59 -6.72 8.07
CA ALA A 48 -25.87 -8.15 8.18
C ALA A 48 -25.15 -8.75 9.40
N SER A 49 -25.80 -9.64 10.12
CA SER A 49 -25.24 -10.34 11.29
C SER A 49 -24.30 -11.48 10.92
N SER A 50 -24.38 -11.97 9.66
CA SER A 50 -23.58 -13.05 9.12
C SER A 50 -23.34 -12.88 7.60
N ILE A 51 -22.36 -13.59 7.07
CA ILE A 51 -22.13 -13.70 5.62
C ILE A 51 -23.34 -14.33 4.92
N THR A 52 -24.01 -15.27 5.59
CA THR A 52 -25.24 -15.88 5.08
C THR A 52 -26.35 -14.84 4.90
N GLU A 53 -26.56 -13.98 5.91
CA GLU A 53 -27.56 -12.90 5.83
C GLU A 53 -27.16 -11.86 4.77
N LEU A 54 -25.88 -11.49 4.69
CA LEU A 54 -25.37 -10.58 3.68
C LEU A 54 -25.72 -11.10 2.28
N ALA A 55 -25.41 -12.36 1.98
CA ALA A 55 -25.70 -12.96 0.67
C ALA A 55 -27.19 -13.09 0.40
N ALA A 56 -28.02 -13.39 1.41
CA ALA A 56 -29.47 -13.48 1.28
C ALA A 56 -30.14 -12.14 0.96
N ASN A 57 -29.59 -11.05 1.44
CA ASN A 57 -30.10 -9.69 1.20
C ASN A 57 -29.63 -9.08 -0.12
N LEU A 58 -28.71 -9.72 -0.85
CA LEU A 58 -28.24 -9.27 -2.15
C LEU A 58 -29.09 -9.83 -3.29
N LYS A 59 -29.39 -8.99 -4.28
CA LYS A 59 -30.07 -9.38 -5.52
C LYS A 59 -29.09 -9.95 -6.55
N PRO A 60 -29.40 -11.06 -7.22
CA PRO A 60 -28.56 -11.57 -8.31
C PRO A 60 -28.47 -10.60 -9.52
N PRO A 61 -27.34 -10.54 -10.22
CA PRO A 61 -26.08 -11.15 -9.80
C PRO A 61 -25.54 -10.46 -8.54
N ARG A 62 -25.27 -11.27 -7.49
CA ARG A 62 -24.74 -10.76 -6.23
C ARG A 62 -23.32 -10.28 -6.43
N VAL A 63 -22.98 -9.15 -5.87
CA VAL A 63 -21.62 -8.61 -5.83
C VAL A 63 -21.17 -8.59 -4.38
N VAL A 64 -20.09 -9.31 -4.05
CA VAL A 64 -19.51 -9.36 -2.70
C VAL A 64 -18.07 -8.88 -2.78
N TRP A 65 -17.75 -7.81 -2.05
CA TRP A 65 -16.42 -7.22 -1.97
C TRP A 65 -15.76 -7.56 -0.63
N LEU A 66 -14.58 -8.16 -0.67
CA LEU A 66 -13.77 -8.51 0.50
C LEU A 66 -12.74 -7.42 0.76
N MET A 67 -12.73 -6.88 1.98
CA MET A 67 -11.73 -5.95 2.52
C MET A 67 -11.16 -6.48 3.83
N VAL A 68 -10.68 -7.70 3.79
CA VAL A 68 -10.13 -8.43 4.94
C VAL A 68 -8.61 -8.59 4.81
N PRO A 69 -7.87 -8.81 5.92
CA PRO A 69 -6.44 -9.11 5.83
C PRO A 69 -6.17 -10.36 4.98
N ALA A 70 -5.05 -10.39 4.25
CA ALA A 70 -4.68 -11.49 3.36
C ALA A 70 -4.80 -12.88 4.01
N ALA A 71 -4.38 -13.01 5.27
CA ALA A 71 -4.50 -14.26 6.03
C ALA A 71 -5.95 -14.73 6.28
N ALA A 72 -6.94 -13.86 6.12
CA ALA A 72 -8.35 -14.17 6.32
C ALA A 72 -9.11 -14.40 5.00
N VAL A 73 -8.50 -14.10 3.85
CA VAL A 73 -9.16 -14.18 2.53
C VAL A 73 -9.64 -15.58 2.23
N ASP A 74 -8.79 -16.59 2.37
CA ASP A 74 -9.11 -18.00 2.06
C ASP A 74 -10.36 -18.50 2.79
N LYS A 75 -10.41 -18.26 4.11
CA LYS A 75 -11.56 -18.63 4.95
C LYS A 75 -12.82 -17.86 4.53
N THR A 76 -12.71 -16.55 4.37
CA THR A 76 -13.85 -15.68 4.04
C THR A 76 -14.40 -16.01 2.65
N LEU A 77 -13.52 -16.21 1.68
CA LEU A 77 -13.87 -16.58 0.31
C LEU A 77 -14.62 -17.90 0.25
N ASN A 78 -14.14 -18.93 0.97
CA ASN A 78 -14.80 -20.22 1.02
C ASN A 78 -16.20 -20.13 1.64
N GLU A 79 -16.37 -19.33 2.68
CA GLU A 79 -17.69 -19.07 3.29
C GLU A 79 -18.62 -18.34 2.31
N VAL A 80 -18.16 -17.28 1.63
CA VAL A 80 -18.92 -16.57 0.60
C VAL A 80 -19.29 -17.50 -0.55
N ALA A 81 -18.32 -18.28 -1.06
CA ALA A 81 -18.53 -19.21 -2.18
C ALA A 81 -19.55 -20.32 -1.91
N SER A 82 -19.90 -20.57 -0.65
CA SER A 82 -20.96 -21.50 -0.25
C SER A 82 -22.36 -20.84 -0.20
N ARG A 83 -22.45 -19.52 -0.36
CA ARG A 83 -23.68 -18.72 -0.27
C ARG A 83 -24.05 -17.99 -1.55
N VAL A 84 -23.11 -17.88 -2.47
CA VAL A 84 -23.33 -17.28 -3.81
C VAL A 84 -23.49 -18.37 -4.86
N GLN A 85 -23.97 -18.02 -6.04
CA GLN A 85 -24.33 -18.96 -7.09
C GLN A 85 -23.74 -18.56 -8.45
N LYS A 86 -23.95 -19.39 -9.45
CA LYS A 86 -23.53 -19.11 -10.83
C LYS A 86 -24.00 -17.71 -11.29
N GLY A 87 -23.06 -16.96 -11.84
CA GLY A 87 -23.27 -15.58 -12.32
C GLY A 87 -23.01 -14.51 -11.26
N ASP A 88 -22.87 -14.88 -9.97
CA ASP A 88 -22.48 -13.91 -8.94
C ASP A 88 -20.99 -13.56 -9.04
N ILE A 89 -20.60 -12.42 -8.45
CA ILE A 89 -19.24 -11.87 -8.54
C ILE A 89 -18.67 -11.70 -7.12
N VAL A 90 -17.46 -12.19 -6.91
CA VAL A 90 -16.69 -11.95 -5.69
C VAL A 90 -15.46 -11.12 -6.04
N ILE A 91 -15.25 -10.02 -5.30
CA ILE A 91 -14.13 -9.10 -5.49
C ILE A 91 -13.23 -9.22 -4.25
N ASP A 92 -11.94 -9.49 -4.45
CA ASP A 92 -10.92 -9.30 -3.44
C ASP A 92 -10.26 -7.94 -3.63
N GLY A 93 -10.52 -7.01 -2.69
CA GLY A 93 -9.93 -5.67 -2.69
C GLY A 93 -8.89 -5.48 -1.60
N GLY A 94 -8.46 -6.57 -0.97
CA GLY A 94 -7.41 -6.58 0.04
C GLY A 94 -6.01 -6.42 -0.55
N ASN A 95 -5.02 -6.65 0.27
CA ASN A 95 -3.62 -6.71 -0.14
C ASN A 95 -3.23 -8.18 -0.30
N SER A 96 -3.69 -8.82 -1.36
CA SER A 96 -3.55 -10.26 -1.59
C SER A 96 -2.42 -10.58 -2.57
N TYR A 97 -1.90 -11.80 -2.49
CA TYR A 97 -0.87 -12.27 -3.40
C TYR A 97 -1.49 -12.76 -4.70
N TYR A 98 -1.08 -12.20 -5.83
CA TYR A 98 -1.67 -12.44 -7.15
C TYR A 98 -1.75 -13.94 -7.55
N ILE A 99 -0.85 -14.78 -7.05
CA ILE A 99 -0.88 -16.23 -7.32
C ILE A 99 -2.10 -16.88 -6.65
N ASP A 100 -2.47 -16.40 -5.45
CA ASP A 100 -3.68 -16.87 -4.78
C ASP A 100 -4.94 -16.45 -5.54
N ASP A 101 -4.96 -15.26 -6.14
CA ASP A 101 -6.09 -14.81 -6.98
C ASP A 101 -6.30 -15.74 -8.17
N ILE A 102 -5.23 -16.16 -8.84
CA ILE A 102 -5.28 -17.11 -9.96
C ILE A 102 -5.90 -18.44 -9.48
N ARG A 103 -5.50 -18.91 -8.29
CA ARG A 103 -6.03 -20.12 -7.66
C ARG A 103 -7.51 -19.96 -7.33
N TYR A 104 -7.91 -18.86 -6.71
CA TYR A 104 -9.31 -18.57 -6.35
C TYR A 104 -10.20 -18.42 -7.57
N ALA A 105 -9.75 -17.71 -8.60
CA ALA A 105 -10.48 -17.58 -9.86
C ALA A 105 -10.76 -18.95 -10.49
N LYS A 106 -9.76 -19.84 -10.53
CA LYS A 106 -9.92 -21.20 -11.03
C LYS A 106 -10.94 -22.01 -10.21
N GLN A 107 -10.89 -21.90 -8.88
CA GLN A 107 -11.82 -22.61 -7.99
C GLN A 107 -13.27 -22.13 -8.16
N LEU A 108 -13.48 -20.82 -8.22
CA LEU A 108 -14.81 -20.22 -8.33
C LEU A 108 -15.41 -20.41 -9.71
N SER A 109 -14.61 -20.42 -10.77
CA SER A 109 -15.07 -20.65 -12.14
C SER A 109 -15.72 -22.03 -12.30
N LEU A 110 -15.29 -23.05 -11.55
CA LEU A 110 -15.94 -24.38 -11.55
C LEU A 110 -17.38 -24.34 -11.04
N LYS A 111 -17.74 -23.30 -10.27
CA LYS A 111 -19.10 -23.04 -9.79
C LYS A 111 -19.82 -22.00 -10.63
N GLY A 112 -19.19 -21.51 -11.70
CA GLY A 112 -19.70 -20.41 -12.53
C GLY A 112 -19.77 -19.05 -11.82
N ILE A 113 -18.98 -18.85 -10.75
CA ILE A 113 -18.86 -17.62 -10.01
C ILE A 113 -17.67 -16.84 -10.58
N HIS A 114 -17.85 -15.55 -10.82
CA HIS A 114 -16.76 -14.69 -11.28
C HIS A 114 -15.92 -14.20 -10.11
N TYR A 115 -14.60 -14.28 -10.26
CA TYR A 115 -13.65 -13.71 -9.32
C TYR A 115 -12.94 -12.52 -9.94
N VAL A 116 -12.83 -11.42 -9.18
CA VAL A 116 -12.16 -10.19 -9.57
C VAL A 116 -11.20 -9.80 -8.44
N ASP A 117 -9.96 -9.55 -8.76
CA ASP A 117 -8.99 -8.94 -7.86
C ASP A 117 -8.89 -7.44 -8.11
N CYS A 118 -8.83 -6.65 -7.06
CA CYS A 118 -8.83 -5.19 -7.15
C CYS A 118 -7.78 -4.58 -6.21
N GLY A 119 -6.56 -4.45 -6.72
CA GLY A 119 -5.51 -3.72 -6.04
C GLY A 119 -5.87 -2.25 -5.88
N THR A 120 -5.83 -1.77 -4.64
CA THR A 120 -6.32 -0.42 -4.28
C THR A 120 -5.22 0.43 -3.69
N SER A 121 -4.99 1.61 -4.25
CA SER A 121 -4.08 2.64 -3.72
C SER A 121 -4.86 3.91 -3.35
N GLY A 122 -4.50 4.58 -2.25
CA GLY A 122 -5.16 5.77 -1.72
C GLY A 122 -5.27 5.80 -0.20
N GLY A 123 -5.14 4.64 0.44
CA GLY A 123 -5.11 4.50 1.90
C GLY A 123 -6.33 5.13 2.59
N VAL A 124 -6.09 5.78 3.70
CA VAL A 124 -7.14 6.47 4.49
C VAL A 124 -7.70 7.70 3.80
N TRP A 125 -6.95 8.29 2.87
CA TRP A 125 -7.34 9.49 2.12
C TRP A 125 -8.30 9.20 0.96
N GLY A 126 -8.51 7.93 0.63
CA GLY A 126 -9.36 7.53 -0.49
C GLY A 126 -10.81 7.94 -0.35
N LEU A 127 -11.30 8.21 0.87
CA LEU A 127 -12.66 8.72 1.07
C LEU A 127 -12.89 10.03 0.30
N GLU A 128 -11.95 10.96 0.39
CA GLU A 128 -12.07 12.29 -0.23
C GLU A 128 -11.39 12.33 -1.60
N ARG A 129 -10.19 11.76 -1.73
CA ARG A 129 -9.41 11.82 -2.97
C ARG A 129 -9.81 10.78 -4.02
N GLY A 130 -10.54 9.72 -3.64
CA GLY A 130 -10.76 8.53 -4.46
C GLY A 130 -9.61 7.54 -4.38
N TYR A 131 -9.83 6.37 -4.97
CA TYR A 131 -8.89 5.25 -4.99
C TYR A 131 -8.40 4.97 -6.39
N CYS A 132 -7.08 4.85 -6.59
CA CYS A 132 -6.54 4.28 -7.80
C CYS A 132 -6.75 2.76 -7.76
N LEU A 133 -7.46 2.20 -8.78
CA LEU A 133 -7.87 0.80 -8.80
C LEU A 133 -7.23 0.05 -9.96
N MET A 134 -6.53 -1.02 -9.64
CA MET A 134 -5.88 -1.94 -10.57
C MET A 134 -6.65 -3.26 -10.55
N ILE A 135 -7.35 -3.59 -11.63
CA ILE A 135 -8.41 -4.60 -11.64
C ILE A 135 -7.99 -5.78 -12.50
N GLY A 136 -8.08 -6.99 -11.96
CA GLY A 136 -7.92 -8.25 -12.68
C GLY A 136 -9.21 -9.06 -12.66
N GLY A 137 -9.46 -9.84 -13.72
CA GLY A 137 -10.62 -10.72 -13.75
C GLY A 137 -11.28 -10.84 -15.13
N PRO A 138 -12.38 -11.60 -15.26
CA PRO A 138 -13.11 -11.74 -16.49
C PRO A 138 -13.67 -10.40 -16.99
N LYS A 139 -13.46 -10.10 -18.27
CA LYS A 139 -13.82 -8.81 -18.87
C LYS A 139 -15.30 -8.45 -18.67
N GLU A 140 -16.20 -9.41 -18.80
CA GLU A 140 -17.64 -9.23 -18.61
C GLU A 140 -18.00 -8.83 -17.18
N ALA A 141 -17.36 -9.45 -16.19
CA ALA A 141 -17.56 -9.12 -14.78
C ALA A 141 -17.01 -7.71 -14.47
N VAL A 142 -15.82 -7.38 -14.98
CA VAL A 142 -15.20 -6.06 -14.78
C VAL A 142 -16.07 -4.97 -15.45
N GLN A 143 -16.60 -5.20 -16.65
CA GLN A 143 -17.50 -4.27 -17.32
C GLN A 143 -18.82 -4.09 -16.56
N TYR A 144 -19.40 -5.15 -16.01
CA TYR A 144 -20.59 -5.06 -15.16
C TYR A 144 -20.36 -4.19 -13.93
N LEU A 145 -19.16 -4.27 -13.33
CA LEU A 145 -18.77 -3.53 -12.13
C LEU A 145 -18.30 -2.09 -12.40
N ASP A 146 -18.23 -1.64 -13.65
CA ASP A 146 -17.73 -0.32 -14.02
C ASP A 146 -18.33 0.83 -13.20
N PRO A 147 -19.66 0.89 -12.92
CA PRO A 147 -20.23 1.95 -12.09
C PRO A 147 -19.67 1.98 -10.66
N ILE A 148 -19.29 0.81 -10.10
CA ILE A 148 -18.69 0.70 -8.77
C ILE A 148 -17.26 1.25 -8.79
N PHE A 149 -16.45 0.83 -9.76
CA PHE A 149 -15.08 1.31 -9.90
C PHE A 149 -15.03 2.81 -10.16
N LYS A 150 -15.89 3.32 -11.02
CA LYS A 150 -16.02 4.74 -11.29
C LYS A 150 -16.40 5.56 -10.06
N ALA A 151 -17.30 5.06 -9.20
CA ALA A 151 -17.67 5.72 -7.95
C ALA A 151 -16.53 5.77 -6.94
N LEU A 152 -15.69 4.73 -6.90
CA LEU A 152 -14.53 4.65 -6.01
C LEU A 152 -13.34 5.47 -6.52
N ALA A 153 -13.15 5.57 -7.82
CA ALA A 153 -12.02 6.23 -8.45
C ALA A 153 -12.02 7.77 -8.25
N PRO A 154 -10.85 8.42 -8.38
CA PRO A 154 -10.74 9.89 -8.23
C PRO A 154 -11.37 10.66 -9.39
N GLY A 155 -11.61 10.03 -10.54
CA GLY A 155 -11.90 10.73 -11.78
C GLY A 155 -10.65 11.41 -12.35
N ARG A 156 -10.82 12.19 -13.39
CA ARG A 156 -9.69 12.90 -14.05
C ARG A 156 -9.02 13.93 -13.16
N GLY A 157 -9.79 14.53 -12.24
CA GLY A 157 -9.24 15.56 -11.34
C GLY A 157 -8.62 16.75 -12.08
N SER A 158 -7.60 17.33 -11.47
CA SER A 158 -6.85 18.49 -11.99
C SER A 158 -5.54 18.14 -12.71
N ILE A 159 -5.21 16.84 -12.82
CA ILE A 159 -3.97 16.41 -13.48
C ILE A 159 -4.08 16.64 -14.99
N PRO A 160 -3.17 17.39 -15.63
CA PRO A 160 -3.18 17.60 -17.06
C PRO A 160 -3.11 16.27 -17.82
N ARG A 161 -3.81 16.19 -18.94
CA ARG A 161 -3.73 15.01 -19.81
C ARG A 161 -2.33 14.85 -20.38
N THR A 162 -1.86 13.61 -20.42
CA THR A 162 -0.65 13.27 -21.20
C THR A 162 -0.92 13.61 -22.69
N PRO A 163 -0.04 14.35 -23.37
CA PRO A 163 -0.20 14.66 -24.78
C PRO A 163 -0.45 13.40 -25.63
N GLY A 164 -1.46 13.46 -26.50
CA GLY A 164 -1.87 12.32 -27.31
C GLY A 164 -2.85 11.35 -26.65
N ARG A 165 -3.05 11.44 -25.33
CA ARG A 165 -3.97 10.55 -24.60
C ARG A 165 -5.44 10.75 -24.97
N GLU A 166 -5.81 11.91 -25.53
CA GLU A 166 -7.15 12.20 -26.02
C GLU A 166 -7.61 11.25 -27.12
N LYS A 167 -6.67 10.61 -27.83
CA LYS A 167 -6.91 9.61 -28.89
C LYS A 167 -7.05 8.19 -28.35
N VAL A 168 -6.77 7.98 -27.06
CA VAL A 168 -6.81 6.68 -26.40
C VAL A 168 -8.00 6.62 -25.47
N GLY A 169 -8.92 5.71 -25.74
CA GLY A 169 -10.06 5.47 -24.84
C GLY A 169 -9.68 4.76 -23.54
N GLY A 170 -10.71 4.37 -22.78
CA GLY A 170 -10.56 3.61 -21.55
C GLY A 170 -10.57 4.48 -20.29
N THR A 171 -10.36 3.86 -19.15
CA THR A 171 -10.63 4.42 -17.81
C THR A 171 -9.38 4.83 -17.03
N ALA A 172 -8.18 4.64 -17.59
CA ALA A 172 -6.93 4.95 -16.91
C ALA A 172 -6.82 6.41 -16.44
N GLU A 173 -7.31 7.37 -17.24
CA GLU A 173 -7.35 8.79 -16.86
C GLU A 173 -8.35 9.11 -15.75
N GLU A 174 -9.26 8.18 -15.46
CA GLU A 174 -10.25 8.32 -14.38
C GLU A 174 -9.75 7.65 -13.08
N GLY A 175 -8.56 7.03 -13.11
CA GLY A 175 -7.90 6.43 -11.96
C GLY A 175 -8.25 4.97 -11.70
N TYR A 176 -8.81 4.25 -12.68
CA TYR A 176 -9.01 2.80 -12.60
C TYR A 176 -8.75 2.12 -13.96
N LEU A 177 -8.29 0.87 -13.92
CA LEU A 177 -7.94 0.14 -15.14
C LEU A 177 -8.15 -1.37 -14.97
N HIS A 178 -8.75 -1.99 -15.99
CA HIS A 178 -8.71 -3.44 -16.14
C HIS A 178 -7.32 -3.85 -16.66
N CYS A 179 -6.49 -4.41 -15.80
CA CYS A 179 -5.09 -4.73 -16.05
C CYS A 179 -4.89 -6.08 -16.75
N GLY A 180 -5.91 -6.96 -16.71
CA GLY A 180 -5.79 -8.30 -17.31
C GLY A 180 -6.68 -9.35 -16.65
N PRO A 181 -6.40 -10.64 -16.85
CA PRO A 181 -7.12 -11.73 -16.20
C PRO A 181 -6.92 -11.68 -14.67
N ALA A 182 -7.56 -12.62 -13.96
CA ALA A 182 -7.45 -12.71 -12.50
C ALA A 182 -5.97 -12.81 -12.06
N GLY A 183 -5.64 -12.06 -11.02
CA GLY A 183 -4.28 -11.82 -10.55
C GLY A 183 -3.62 -10.58 -11.16
N GLY A 184 -4.10 -10.09 -12.32
CA GLY A 184 -3.49 -8.93 -13.00
C GLY A 184 -3.59 -7.63 -12.22
N GLY A 185 -4.66 -7.44 -11.47
CA GLY A 185 -4.84 -6.27 -10.61
C GLY A 185 -3.85 -6.24 -9.45
N HIS A 186 -3.81 -7.31 -8.66
CA HIS A 186 -2.87 -7.43 -7.54
C HIS A 186 -1.42 -7.51 -7.99
N PHE A 187 -1.13 -8.10 -9.16
CA PHE A 187 0.22 -8.05 -9.73
C PHE A 187 0.69 -6.61 -9.96
N VAL A 188 -0.12 -5.81 -10.66
CA VAL A 188 0.21 -4.39 -10.89
C VAL A 188 0.29 -3.63 -9.56
N LYS A 189 -0.59 -3.96 -8.59
CA LYS A 189 -0.58 -3.31 -7.27
C LYS A 189 0.67 -3.63 -6.46
N MET A 190 1.16 -4.88 -6.46
CA MET A 190 2.38 -5.21 -5.71
C MET A 190 3.62 -4.52 -6.30
N ILE A 191 3.71 -4.40 -7.63
CA ILE A 191 4.78 -3.65 -8.29
C ILE A 191 4.70 -2.15 -7.92
N HIS A 192 3.50 -1.56 -7.92
CA HIS A 192 3.27 -0.21 -7.43
C HIS A 192 3.84 -0.03 -6.01
N ASN A 193 3.56 -0.98 -5.11
CA ASN A 193 4.07 -0.91 -3.73
C ASN A 193 5.59 -1.11 -3.66
N GLY A 194 6.17 -1.95 -4.50
CA GLY A 194 7.63 -2.05 -4.62
C GLY A 194 8.26 -0.71 -4.99
N ILE A 195 7.70 -0.01 -5.98
CA ILE A 195 8.13 1.34 -6.38
C ILE A 195 7.95 2.33 -5.23
N GLU A 196 6.84 2.27 -4.51
CA GLU A 196 6.57 3.09 -3.32
C GLU A 196 7.67 2.91 -2.26
N TYR A 197 8.09 1.67 -1.97
CA TYR A 197 9.20 1.39 -1.05
C TYR A 197 10.50 2.06 -1.49
N GLY A 198 10.84 1.99 -2.79
CA GLY A 198 12.01 2.63 -3.35
C GLY A 198 11.98 4.15 -3.22
N LEU A 199 10.85 4.78 -3.52
CA LEU A 199 10.66 6.23 -3.38
C LEU A 199 10.78 6.67 -1.90
N MET A 200 10.13 5.94 -0.98
CA MET A 200 10.21 6.24 0.45
C MET A 200 11.65 6.11 0.97
N ALA A 201 12.39 5.07 0.55
CA ALA A 201 13.77 4.88 0.93
C ALA A 201 14.66 6.03 0.43
N ALA A 202 14.51 6.45 -0.82
CA ALA A 202 15.27 7.55 -1.39
C ALA A 202 15.03 8.88 -0.66
N TYR A 203 13.77 9.21 -0.33
CA TYR A 203 13.48 10.39 0.48
C TYR A 203 14.09 10.29 1.87
N ALA A 204 13.94 9.14 2.54
CA ALA A 204 14.46 8.95 3.89
C ALA A 204 15.99 9.11 3.93
N GLU A 205 16.72 8.52 2.98
CA GLU A 205 18.18 8.66 2.89
C GLU A 205 18.60 10.10 2.62
N GLY A 206 17.98 10.78 1.63
CA GLY A 206 18.29 12.16 1.31
C GLY A 206 18.03 13.11 2.48
N LEU A 207 16.90 12.97 3.16
CA LEU A 207 16.56 13.78 4.34
C LEU A 207 17.49 13.48 5.52
N ASN A 208 17.92 12.22 5.68
CA ASN A 208 18.90 11.85 6.70
C ASN A 208 20.28 12.46 6.43
N ILE A 209 20.72 12.56 5.16
CA ILE A 209 21.94 13.28 4.79
C ILE A 209 21.84 14.76 5.19
N LEU A 210 20.72 15.42 4.90
CA LEU A 210 20.49 16.81 5.29
C LEU A 210 20.48 16.97 6.83
N ARG A 211 19.89 16.04 7.56
CA ARG A 211 19.89 16.01 9.03
C ARG A 211 21.30 15.95 9.62
N HIS A 212 22.23 15.30 8.93
CA HIS A 212 23.63 15.16 9.35
C HIS A 212 24.56 16.23 8.78
N ALA A 213 24.06 17.20 8.02
CA ALA A 213 24.87 18.24 7.38
C ALA A 213 25.54 19.20 8.39
N ASN A 214 25.29 19.04 9.67
CA ASN A 214 25.94 19.78 10.78
C ASN A 214 27.03 18.98 11.49
N VAL A 215 27.47 17.85 10.94
CA VAL A 215 28.45 16.98 11.57
C VAL A 215 29.78 17.70 11.87
N GLY A 216 30.14 18.72 11.08
CA GLY A 216 31.34 19.57 11.28
C GLY A 216 31.31 20.44 12.54
N LYS A 217 30.14 20.60 13.19
CA LYS A 217 30.01 21.32 14.47
C LYS A 217 30.28 20.43 15.70
N ARG A 218 30.44 19.10 15.49
CA ARG A 218 30.60 18.13 16.56
C ARG A 218 32.08 17.83 16.78
N GLU A 219 32.46 17.61 18.04
CA GLU A 219 33.77 17.04 18.33
C GLU A 219 33.79 15.56 17.90
N HIS A 220 34.83 15.20 17.17
CA HIS A 220 35.08 13.83 16.73
C HIS A 220 36.25 13.24 17.49
N ALA A 221 36.09 12.04 18.03
CA ALA A 221 37.22 11.31 18.57
C ALA A 221 38.21 10.98 17.45
N ILE A 222 39.50 11.24 17.68
CA ILE A 222 40.58 10.89 16.74
C ILE A 222 41.30 9.67 17.33
N ASP A 223 41.10 8.53 16.68
CA ASP A 223 41.76 7.26 17.05
C ASP A 223 41.85 6.33 15.85
N ALA A 224 42.39 5.13 16.07
CA ALA A 224 42.57 4.13 15.01
C ALA A 224 41.26 3.58 14.42
N GLU A 225 40.13 3.78 15.10
CA GLU A 225 38.79 3.27 14.69
C GLU A 225 37.96 4.31 13.96
N THR A 226 38.43 5.56 13.90
CA THR A 226 37.60 6.68 13.38
C THR A 226 38.29 7.37 12.21
N THR A 227 37.59 7.47 11.10
CA THR A 227 38.01 8.31 9.98
C THR A 227 37.75 9.79 10.31
N PRO A 228 38.77 10.67 10.29
CA PRO A 228 38.57 12.07 10.58
C PRO A 228 37.78 12.77 9.46
N LEU A 229 36.92 13.70 9.85
CA LEU A 229 36.30 14.62 8.92
C LEU A 229 37.35 15.63 8.43
N ARG A 230 37.66 15.64 7.14
CA ARG A 230 38.79 16.41 6.59
C ARG A 230 38.55 17.92 6.59
N GLU A 231 37.36 18.33 6.26
CA GLU A 231 36.97 19.73 6.04
C GLU A 231 35.67 20.01 6.80
N PRO A 232 35.71 20.06 8.16
CA PRO A 232 34.51 20.21 8.97
C PRO A 232 33.71 21.49 8.68
N GLU A 233 34.38 22.53 8.18
CA GLU A 233 33.75 23.79 7.78
C GLU A 233 32.72 23.63 6.63
N HIS A 234 32.83 22.58 5.83
CA HIS A 234 31.88 22.29 4.74
C HIS A 234 30.61 21.59 5.22
N TYR A 235 30.53 21.20 6.51
CA TYR A 235 29.42 20.42 7.08
C TYR A 235 28.86 21.09 8.35
N GLN A 236 28.51 22.38 8.25
CA GLN A 236 28.04 23.18 9.39
C GLN A 236 26.61 23.72 9.18
N TYR A 237 25.77 23.03 8.41
CA TYR A 237 24.44 23.48 8.07
C TYR A 237 23.41 22.91 9.05
N ASP A 238 22.60 23.78 9.64
CA ASP A 238 21.40 23.41 10.39
C ASP A 238 20.18 23.62 9.51
N PHE A 239 19.80 22.63 8.78
CA PHE A 239 18.67 22.71 7.86
C PHE A 239 17.34 22.49 8.57
N ASN A 240 16.34 23.32 8.23
CA ASN A 240 14.95 23.07 8.55
C ASN A 240 14.37 22.10 7.51
N LEU A 241 14.19 20.82 7.88
CA LEU A 241 13.69 19.78 6.97
C LEU A 241 12.22 20.02 6.57
N GLY A 242 11.41 20.62 7.45
CA GLY A 242 10.04 21.02 7.16
C GLY A 242 9.98 22.03 6.01
N ASP A 243 10.79 23.09 6.07
CA ASP A 243 10.84 24.11 5.01
C ASP A 243 11.41 23.55 3.70
N ILE A 244 12.40 22.65 3.77
CA ILE A 244 12.99 22.02 2.58
C ILE A 244 11.97 21.10 1.90
N THR A 245 11.25 20.28 2.65
CA THR A 245 10.21 19.41 2.09
C THR A 245 9.05 20.21 1.52
N GLU A 246 8.65 21.33 2.17
CA GLU A 246 7.65 22.26 1.65
C GLU A 246 8.14 22.92 0.35
N LEU A 247 9.40 23.34 0.27
CA LEU A 247 9.99 23.89 -0.95
C LEU A 247 9.93 22.86 -2.09
N TRP A 248 10.38 21.63 -1.84
CA TRP A 248 10.49 20.62 -2.88
C TRP A 248 9.12 20.17 -3.42
N ARG A 249 8.09 20.09 -2.57
CA ARG A 249 6.75 19.74 -3.02
C ARG A 249 6.09 20.81 -3.90
N ARG A 250 6.61 22.04 -3.93
CA ARG A 250 6.06 23.18 -4.68
C ARG A 250 6.53 23.28 -6.13
N GLY A 251 7.15 22.27 -6.70
CA GLY A 251 7.48 22.29 -8.12
C GLY A 251 8.84 21.71 -8.47
N SER A 252 9.52 21.06 -7.53
CA SER A 252 10.73 20.32 -7.87
C SER A 252 10.37 19.04 -8.65
N VAL A 253 11.35 18.51 -9.38
CA VAL A 253 11.19 17.27 -10.17
C VAL A 253 10.89 16.05 -9.29
N ILE A 254 11.19 16.11 -7.98
CA ILE A 254 10.88 15.07 -7.01
C ILE A 254 9.56 15.29 -6.27
N ALA A 255 8.73 16.25 -6.69
CA ALA A 255 7.42 16.46 -6.09
C ALA A 255 6.55 15.20 -6.25
N SER A 256 5.91 14.77 -5.16
CA SER A 256 5.03 13.61 -5.13
C SER A 256 4.07 13.70 -3.95
N TRP A 257 3.00 12.90 -3.98
CA TRP A 257 2.13 12.81 -2.82
C TRP A 257 2.83 12.24 -1.57
N LEU A 258 3.80 11.34 -1.73
CA LEU A 258 4.62 10.87 -0.59
C LEU A 258 5.40 12.02 0.05
N LEU A 259 5.93 12.93 -0.76
CA LEU A 259 6.61 14.12 -0.26
C LEU A 259 5.64 15.11 0.43
N ASP A 260 4.40 15.24 -0.09
CA ASP A 260 3.35 16.04 0.58
C ASP A 260 3.07 15.49 1.99
N LEU A 261 2.91 14.16 2.13
CA LEU A 261 2.69 13.53 3.43
C LEU A 261 3.89 13.73 4.37
N CYS A 262 5.10 13.60 3.83
CA CYS A 262 6.33 13.83 4.60
C CYS A 262 6.41 15.28 5.15
N ALA A 263 6.07 16.27 4.32
CA ALA A 263 6.04 17.67 4.74
C ALA A 263 4.99 17.94 5.83
N MET A 264 3.82 17.31 5.74
CA MET A 264 2.78 17.38 6.78
C MET A 264 3.29 16.86 8.12
N GLU A 265 3.93 15.68 8.12
CA GLU A 265 4.48 15.08 9.34
C GLU A 265 5.57 15.95 9.97
N PHE A 266 6.45 16.58 9.19
CA PHE A 266 7.47 17.51 9.72
C PHE A 266 6.86 18.79 10.32
N MET A 267 5.70 19.23 9.86
CA MET A 267 5.00 20.37 10.48
C MET A 267 4.44 20.02 11.86
N GLU A 268 3.93 18.80 12.03
CA GLU A 268 3.36 18.34 13.29
C GLU A 268 4.43 17.85 14.27
N ASN A 269 5.50 17.23 13.76
CA ASN A 269 6.57 16.61 14.54
C ASN A 269 7.93 16.79 13.85
N PRO A 270 8.57 17.98 14.01
CA PRO A 270 9.80 18.33 13.29
C PRO A 270 10.97 17.35 13.46
N ASP A 271 11.05 16.69 14.61
CA ASP A 271 12.10 15.72 14.92
C ASP A 271 11.68 14.26 14.71
N LEU A 272 10.43 14.03 14.29
CA LEU A 272 9.81 12.71 14.14
C LEU A 272 9.93 11.83 15.40
N SER A 273 10.01 12.45 16.57
CA SER A 273 10.27 11.77 17.86
C SER A 273 9.13 10.83 18.30
N SER A 274 7.94 10.99 17.74
CA SER A 274 6.81 10.06 17.98
C SER A 274 6.96 8.71 17.25
N PHE A 275 7.92 8.58 16.33
CA PHE A 275 8.16 7.37 15.56
C PHE A 275 9.39 6.61 16.05
N ALA A 276 9.26 5.32 16.30
CA ALA A 276 10.36 4.45 16.74
C ALA A 276 11.28 3.98 15.60
N GLY A 277 11.04 4.38 14.36
CA GLY A 277 11.85 4.01 13.20
C GLY A 277 11.74 2.54 12.76
N ARG A 278 10.76 1.77 13.28
CA ARG A 278 10.52 0.36 12.91
C ARG A 278 9.50 0.30 11.79
N VAL A 279 9.92 -0.13 10.60
CA VAL A 279 9.09 -0.12 9.40
C VAL A 279 8.68 -1.54 9.01
N ALA A 280 7.38 -1.83 9.07
CA ALA A 280 6.83 -3.10 8.61
C ALA A 280 6.82 -3.21 7.08
N ASP A 281 6.83 -4.43 6.58
CA ASP A 281 6.43 -4.77 5.22
C ASP A 281 5.14 -5.61 5.28
N SER A 282 4.21 -5.42 4.35
CA SER A 282 2.94 -6.15 4.30
C SER A 282 2.92 -7.24 3.22
N GLY A 283 4.09 -7.59 2.69
CA GLY A 283 4.31 -8.70 1.76
C GLY A 283 4.58 -8.25 0.31
N GLU A 284 4.05 -7.13 -0.14
CA GLU A 284 4.08 -6.72 -1.55
C GLU A 284 5.51 -6.49 -2.07
N GLY A 285 6.37 -5.88 -1.23
CA GLY A 285 7.78 -5.72 -1.57
C GLY A 285 8.49 -7.06 -1.77
N ARG A 286 8.14 -8.08 -0.97
CA ARG A 286 8.66 -9.45 -1.13
C ARG A 286 8.17 -10.06 -2.42
N TRP A 287 6.87 -10.01 -2.69
CA TRP A 287 6.25 -10.57 -3.89
C TRP A 287 6.77 -9.91 -5.16
N THR A 288 7.00 -8.58 -5.14
CA THR A 288 7.65 -7.84 -6.23
C THR A 288 9.04 -8.39 -6.53
N LEU A 289 9.86 -8.66 -5.52
CA LEU A 289 11.20 -9.21 -5.73
C LEU A 289 11.17 -10.66 -6.20
N VAL A 290 10.25 -11.48 -5.69
CA VAL A 290 10.06 -12.84 -6.18
C VAL A 290 9.68 -12.82 -7.66
N ALA A 291 8.75 -11.96 -8.07
CA ALA A 291 8.40 -11.80 -9.48
C ALA A 291 9.60 -11.33 -10.32
N ALA A 292 10.37 -10.35 -9.84
CA ALA A 292 11.56 -9.88 -10.52
C ALA A 292 12.61 -11.00 -10.74
N ILE A 293 12.79 -11.89 -9.75
CA ILE A 293 13.69 -13.06 -9.86
C ILE A 293 13.17 -14.03 -10.90
N GLU A 294 11.89 -14.41 -10.85
CA GLU A 294 11.28 -15.36 -11.78
C GLU A 294 11.28 -14.83 -13.23
N GLU A 295 11.09 -13.52 -13.40
CA GLU A 295 11.11 -12.84 -14.70
C GLU A 295 12.54 -12.56 -15.22
N GLY A 296 13.57 -12.74 -14.38
CA GLY A 296 14.94 -12.34 -14.70
C GLY A 296 15.12 -10.82 -14.80
N ALA A 297 14.26 -10.03 -14.19
CA ALA A 297 14.29 -8.57 -14.18
C ALA A 297 15.14 -8.04 -13.03
N PRO A 298 16.22 -7.26 -13.27
CA PRO A 298 17.02 -6.71 -12.18
C PRO A 298 16.28 -5.63 -11.41
N ALA A 299 16.24 -5.75 -10.07
CA ALA A 299 15.54 -4.82 -9.17
C ALA A 299 16.41 -4.38 -7.98
N PRO A 300 17.64 -3.84 -8.16
CA PRO A 300 18.55 -3.52 -7.07
C PRO A 300 17.99 -2.45 -6.12
N VAL A 301 17.33 -1.42 -6.63
CA VAL A 301 16.74 -0.35 -5.80
C VAL A 301 15.63 -0.89 -4.90
N LEU A 302 14.72 -1.69 -5.45
CA LEU A 302 13.59 -2.23 -4.70
C LEU A 302 14.03 -3.27 -3.67
N SER A 303 15.05 -4.08 -3.98
CA SER A 303 15.62 -5.04 -3.03
C SER A 303 16.27 -4.34 -1.84
N THR A 304 17.07 -3.30 -2.09
CA THR A 304 17.67 -2.51 -1.01
C THR A 304 16.60 -1.87 -0.12
N ALA A 305 15.57 -1.28 -0.71
CA ALA A 305 14.47 -0.67 0.04
C ALA A 305 13.71 -1.68 0.92
N LEU A 306 13.51 -2.92 0.45
CA LEU A 306 12.92 -3.98 1.27
C LEU A 306 13.85 -4.38 2.42
N TYR A 307 15.14 -4.58 2.16
CA TYR A 307 16.11 -4.99 3.19
C TYR A 307 16.30 -3.93 4.27
N GLN A 308 16.22 -2.64 3.94
CA GLN A 308 16.19 -1.56 4.95
C GLN A 308 15.02 -1.73 5.93
N ARG A 309 13.85 -2.17 5.47
CA ARG A 309 12.72 -2.48 6.38
C ARG A 309 13.02 -3.64 7.31
N PHE A 310 13.75 -4.66 6.84
CA PHE A 310 14.20 -5.76 7.70
C PHE A 310 15.20 -5.25 8.74
N SER A 311 16.22 -4.50 8.33
CA SER A 311 17.21 -3.89 9.22
C SER A 311 16.58 -2.96 10.26
N SER A 312 15.54 -2.20 9.88
CA SER A 312 14.82 -1.32 10.81
C SER A 312 14.16 -2.06 11.99
N ARG A 313 13.94 -3.36 11.85
CA ARG A 313 13.37 -4.23 12.90
C ARG A 313 14.40 -5.05 13.67
N GLY A 314 15.69 -4.89 13.34
CA GLY A 314 16.80 -5.61 13.99
C GLY A 314 17.09 -6.98 13.39
N GLU A 315 16.55 -7.31 12.22
CA GLU A 315 16.76 -8.63 11.58
C GLU A 315 18.21 -8.84 11.09
N ASP A 316 19.05 -7.81 11.14
CA ASP A 316 20.48 -7.83 10.81
C ASP A 316 21.41 -7.78 12.03
N ASP A 317 20.88 -7.84 13.25
CA ASP A 317 21.68 -7.78 14.50
C ASP A 317 22.77 -8.85 14.55
N PHE A 318 22.45 -10.07 14.16
CA PHE A 318 23.43 -11.15 14.13
C PHE A 318 24.53 -10.90 13.09
N ALA A 319 24.19 -10.38 11.91
CA ALA A 319 25.17 -10.05 10.87
C ALA A 319 26.14 -8.95 11.37
N ARG A 320 25.64 -7.93 12.06
CA ARG A 320 26.46 -6.88 12.68
C ARG A 320 27.43 -7.45 13.74
N LYS A 321 26.95 -8.38 14.57
CA LYS A 321 27.82 -9.09 15.55
C LYS A 321 28.91 -9.89 14.86
N VAL A 322 28.63 -10.57 13.75
CA VAL A 322 29.63 -11.31 12.98
C VAL A 322 30.69 -10.36 12.41
N LEU A 323 30.29 -9.19 11.89
CA LEU A 323 31.25 -8.17 11.42
C LEU A 323 32.15 -7.68 12.54
N ALA A 324 31.60 -7.37 13.71
CA ALA A 324 32.36 -6.94 14.87
C ALA A 324 33.34 -8.04 15.35
N ALA A 325 32.87 -9.28 15.43
CA ALA A 325 33.72 -10.42 15.82
C ALA A 325 34.89 -10.65 14.84
N MET A 326 34.67 -10.52 13.52
CA MET A 326 35.74 -10.62 12.53
C MET A 326 36.75 -9.48 12.67
N ARG A 327 36.31 -8.23 12.89
CA ARG A 327 37.19 -7.09 13.13
C ARG A 327 38.05 -7.30 14.40
N PHE A 328 37.42 -7.80 15.46
CA PHE A 328 38.14 -8.16 16.68
C PHE A 328 39.16 -9.28 16.41
N GLY A 329 38.76 -10.33 15.71
CA GLY A 329 39.61 -11.52 15.49
C GLY A 329 40.87 -11.24 14.67
N PHE A 330 40.81 -10.37 13.65
CA PHE A 330 41.99 -10.08 12.83
C PHE A 330 42.77 -8.84 13.28
N GLY A 331 42.14 -7.86 13.93
CA GLY A 331 42.75 -6.57 14.25
C GLY A 331 42.71 -6.16 15.72
N GLY A 332 42.08 -6.94 16.59
CA GLY A 332 41.90 -6.58 18.01
C GLY A 332 40.98 -5.36 18.22
N HIS A 333 40.18 -5.00 17.20
CA HIS A 333 39.26 -3.85 17.26
C HIS A 333 38.14 -4.09 18.26
N VAL A 334 38.06 -3.30 19.32
CA VAL A 334 37.05 -3.43 20.37
C VAL A 334 35.86 -2.56 20.06
N GLU A 335 34.66 -3.12 20.23
CA GLU A 335 33.41 -2.34 20.08
C GLU A 335 33.35 -1.24 21.16
N ARG A 336 32.97 -0.03 20.75
CA ARG A 336 32.66 1.05 21.67
C ARG A 336 31.28 0.87 22.26
N PRO A 337 31.06 1.23 23.54
CA PRO A 337 29.73 1.29 24.11
C PRO A 337 28.85 2.22 23.28
N ALA A 338 27.58 1.83 23.04
CA ALA A 338 26.60 2.73 22.49
C ALA A 338 26.46 3.98 23.38
N LYS A 339 26.58 5.16 22.79
CA LYS A 339 26.34 6.43 23.50
C LYS A 339 24.87 6.63 23.80
#